data_88cd2e320cf6bcb512c5f97e04e57497
#
_entry.id   88cd2e320cf6bcb512c5f97e04e57497
#
_cell.length_a   1.000
_cell.length_b   1.000
_cell.length_c   1.000
_cell.angle_alpha   90.00
_cell.angle_beta   90.00
_cell.angle_gamma   90.00
#
_symmetry.space_group_name_H-M   'P 1'
#
loop_
_entity.id
_entity.type
_entity.pdbx_description
1 polymer ?
#
loop_
_entity_poly.entity_id
_entity_poly.type
_entity_poly.pdbx_seq_one_letter_code
_entity_poly.pdbx_strand_id
1 'polypeptide(L)'
;MANRAYLYSIDRKPYTDDDVDKARIVDISEYNWGMPIVYEILLSAKTEIVDSTIFNSLEEEGKTLPLALIADYKRGVDRLEMFFANIKEHIDDQMVAETLAFLRNEKNAQQYFLLEAGELYSLLADGEAGMIAENRDLCEGIRNDEDDSGVAQVYSYFVNQQISLGDTQILDQINNIRWSNILYFHFSNKDKEA
;
A
#
# COMPACT_ATOMS: atom_id res chain seq x y z
N MET A 1 -2.22 -20.59 6.02
CA MET A 1 -1.50 -19.60 5.16
C MET A 1 -1.87 -18.21 5.66
N ALA A 2 -0.94 -17.29 5.73
CA ALA A 2 -1.25 -15.91 6.09
C ALA A 2 -1.73 -15.21 4.81
N ASN A 3 -2.88 -14.55 4.86
CA ASN A 3 -3.37 -13.75 3.75
C ASN A 3 -2.71 -12.38 3.80
N ARG A 4 -2.23 -11.89 2.67
CA ARG A 4 -1.31 -10.75 2.60
C ARG A 4 -1.76 -9.70 1.61
N ALA A 5 -1.35 -8.46 1.89
CA ALA A 5 -1.23 -7.40 0.92
C ALA A 5 0.25 -7.25 0.53
N TYR A 6 0.52 -7.17 -0.75
CA TYR A 6 1.86 -6.99 -1.30
C TYR A 6 1.95 -5.63 -1.97
N LEU A 7 2.93 -4.84 -1.58
CA LEU A 7 3.24 -3.57 -2.21
C LEU A 7 4.55 -3.70 -3.00
N TYR A 8 4.47 -3.46 -4.28
CA TYR A 8 5.59 -3.45 -5.21
C TYR A 8 5.83 -2.06 -5.77
N SER A 9 7.00 -1.86 -6.38
CA SER A 9 7.17 -0.82 -7.38
C SER A 9 7.38 -1.45 -8.76
N ILE A 10 6.82 -0.81 -9.80
CA ILE A 10 6.81 -1.33 -11.17
C ILE A 10 7.10 -0.21 -12.17
N ASP A 11 7.83 -0.54 -13.24
CA ASP A 11 8.26 0.44 -14.25
C ASP A 11 7.21 0.74 -15.32
N ARG A 12 6.15 -0.06 -15.43
CA ARG A 12 5.04 0.09 -16.39
C ARG A 12 3.73 -0.41 -15.83
N LYS A 13 2.62 -0.01 -16.44
CA LYS A 13 1.30 -0.49 -16.08
C LYS A 13 1.06 -1.88 -16.66
N PRO A 14 0.58 -2.85 -15.89
CA PRO A 14 0.33 -4.22 -16.32
C PRO A 14 -1.06 -4.33 -16.99
N TYR A 15 -1.21 -3.79 -18.19
CA TYR A 15 -2.48 -3.89 -18.93
C TYR A 15 -2.59 -5.14 -19.81
N THR A 16 -1.47 -5.79 -20.06
CA THR A 16 -1.39 -7.02 -20.86
C THR A 16 -0.36 -7.96 -20.29
N ASP A 17 -0.45 -9.27 -20.59
CA ASP A 17 0.54 -10.26 -20.19
C ASP A 17 1.95 -9.87 -20.69
N ASP A 18 2.05 -9.33 -21.91
CA ASP A 18 3.33 -8.84 -22.47
C ASP A 18 3.92 -7.67 -21.67
N ASP A 19 3.08 -6.81 -21.07
CA ASP A 19 3.53 -5.75 -20.17
C ASP A 19 4.04 -6.33 -18.86
N VAL A 20 3.37 -7.34 -18.31
CA VAL A 20 3.77 -8.04 -17.08
C VAL A 20 5.11 -8.75 -17.28
N ASP A 21 5.25 -9.52 -18.38
CA ASP A 21 6.47 -10.27 -18.68
C ASP A 21 7.71 -9.38 -18.85
N LYS A 22 7.50 -8.13 -19.29
CA LYS A 22 8.57 -7.15 -19.51
C LYS A 22 8.75 -6.17 -18.37
N ALA A 23 7.90 -6.21 -17.39
CA ALA A 23 7.93 -5.29 -16.26
C ALA A 23 9.13 -5.57 -15.35
N ARG A 24 9.75 -4.50 -14.88
CA ARG A 24 10.64 -4.58 -13.74
C ARG A 24 9.82 -4.35 -12.48
N ILE A 25 9.65 -5.40 -11.69
CA ILE A 25 8.94 -5.38 -10.42
C ILE A 25 9.97 -5.47 -9.29
N VAL A 26 9.82 -4.62 -8.27
CA VAL A 26 10.67 -4.59 -7.08
C VAL A 26 9.78 -4.68 -5.85
N ASP A 27 10.09 -5.61 -4.96
CA ASP A 27 9.40 -5.79 -3.69
C ASP A 27 9.64 -4.57 -2.78
N ILE A 28 8.57 -3.95 -2.30
CA ILE A 28 8.64 -2.82 -1.38
C ILE A 28 8.27 -3.26 0.01
N SER A 29 7.10 -3.88 0.17
CA SER A 29 6.59 -4.25 1.48
C SER A 29 5.54 -5.34 1.37
N GLU A 30 5.36 -6.09 2.44
CA GLU A 30 4.35 -7.12 2.60
C GLU A 30 3.71 -6.97 3.97
N TYR A 31 2.39 -7.17 4.08
CA TYR A 31 1.68 -7.10 5.33
C TYR A 31 0.67 -8.23 5.49
N ASN A 32 0.69 -8.90 6.66
CA ASN A 32 -0.17 -10.05 6.95
C ASN A 32 -1.49 -9.61 7.56
N TRP A 33 -2.60 -10.22 7.12
CA TRP A 33 -3.93 -10.13 7.70
C TRP A 33 -4.57 -8.74 7.66
N GLY A 34 -4.07 -7.86 6.81
CA GLY A 34 -4.61 -6.52 6.67
C GLY A 34 -3.81 -5.69 5.69
N MET A 35 -4.15 -4.40 5.64
CA MET A 35 -3.46 -3.42 4.84
C MET A 35 -3.13 -2.21 5.71
N PRO A 36 -1.85 -1.82 5.82
CA PRO A 36 -1.46 -0.63 6.58
C PRO A 36 -1.98 0.64 5.90
N ILE A 37 -2.36 1.63 6.70
CA ILE A 37 -2.77 2.96 6.20
C ILE A 37 -1.73 3.60 5.27
N VAL A 38 -0.43 3.32 5.49
CA VAL A 38 0.64 3.84 4.64
C VAL A 38 0.55 3.34 3.20
N TYR A 39 -0.04 2.16 2.93
CA TYR A 39 -0.25 1.69 1.57
C TYR A 39 -1.32 2.55 0.87
N GLU A 40 -2.41 2.86 1.56
CA GLU A 40 -3.47 3.73 1.02
C GLU A 40 -2.92 5.12 0.71
N ILE A 41 -2.08 5.68 1.60
CA ILE A 41 -1.44 6.98 1.38
C ILE A 41 -0.50 6.94 0.17
N LEU A 42 0.35 5.91 0.06
CA LEU A 42 1.25 5.75 -1.09
C LEU A 42 0.49 5.59 -2.41
N LEU A 43 -0.66 4.93 -2.36
CA LEU A 43 -1.51 4.73 -3.53
C LEU A 43 -2.41 5.92 -3.87
N SER A 44 -2.58 6.90 -2.98
CA SER A 44 -3.52 8.01 -3.17
C SER A 44 -3.15 9.02 -4.26
N ALA A 45 -2.16 8.72 -5.10
CA ALA A 45 -1.69 9.57 -6.18
C ALA A 45 -2.03 8.99 -7.55
N LYS A 46 -3.19 9.37 -8.10
CA LYS A 46 -3.72 8.88 -9.37
C LYS A 46 -3.94 7.36 -9.39
N THR A 47 -4.66 6.88 -8.41
CA THR A 47 -4.99 5.46 -8.26
C THR A 47 -5.84 4.96 -9.43
N GLU A 48 -5.46 3.83 -10.00
CA GLU A 48 -6.20 3.14 -11.05
C GLU A 48 -6.28 1.65 -10.73
N ILE A 49 -7.37 0.99 -11.15
CA ILE A 49 -7.48 -0.46 -11.15
C ILE A 49 -6.74 -0.99 -12.36
N VAL A 50 -5.93 -2.03 -12.14
CA VAL A 50 -5.23 -2.77 -13.18
C VAL A 50 -5.39 -4.27 -12.97
N ASP A 51 -5.04 -5.05 -13.98
CA ASP A 51 -5.00 -6.50 -13.84
C ASP A 51 -3.93 -6.91 -12.84
N SER A 52 -4.24 -7.94 -12.07
CA SER A 52 -3.29 -8.53 -11.13
C SER A 52 -2.16 -9.22 -11.88
N THR A 53 -0.95 -9.13 -11.34
CA THR A 53 0.22 -9.87 -11.86
C THR A 53 0.36 -11.26 -11.24
N ILE A 54 -0.45 -11.58 -10.22
CA ILE A 54 -0.38 -12.84 -9.47
C ILE A 54 -1.70 -13.59 -9.36
N PHE A 55 -2.84 -12.95 -9.63
CA PHE A 55 -4.17 -13.58 -9.53
C PHE A 55 -4.82 -13.71 -10.90
N ASN A 56 -5.00 -14.97 -11.33
CA ASN A 56 -5.73 -15.31 -12.53
C ASN A 56 -7.13 -15.82 -12.17
N SER A 57 -8.05 -15.74 -13.13
CA SER A 57 -9.39 -16.31 -13.03
C SER A 57 -9.31 -17.83 -12.84
N LEU A 58 -10.11 -18.33 -11.91
CA LEU A 58 -10.37 -19.76 -11.76
C LEU A 58 -11.51 -20.24 -12.65
N GLU A 59 -12.32 -19.30 -13.17
CA GLU A 59 -13.50 -19.58 -14.01
C GLU A 59 -13.14 -19.57 -15.50
N GLU A 60 -12.15 -18.72 -15.91
CA GLU A 60 -11.73 -18.55 -17.30
C GLU A 60 -10.22 -18.72 -17.43
N GLU A 61 -9.78 -19.81 -18.09
CA GLU A 61 -8.35 -20.11 -18.28
C GLU A 61 -7.64 -18.99 -19.04
N GLY A 62 -6.51 -18.52 -18.52
CA GLY A 62 -5.67 -17.49 -19.12
C GLY A 62 -6.19 -16.06 -18.97
N LYS A 63 -7.27 -15.84 -18.21
CA LYS A 63 -7.76 -14.49 -17.90
C LYS A 63 -7.21 -13.99 -16.58
N THR A 64 -6.62 -12.82 -16.60
CA THR A 64 -6.22 -12.09 -15.39
C THR A 64 -7.43 -11.41 -14.75
N LEU A 65 -7.35 -11.11 -13.46
CA LEU A 65 -8.40 -10.43 -12.72
C LEU A 65 -8.00 -9.00 -12.38
N PRO A 66 -8.90 -8.01 -12.46
CA PRO A 66 -8.64 -6.62 -12.09
C PRO A 66 -8.62 -6.45 -10.55
N LEU A 67 -7.64 -7.10 -9.90
CA LEU A 67 -7.50 -7.17 -8.44
C LEU A 67 -6.30 -6.39 -7.90
N ALA A 68 -5.61 -5.64 -8.76
CA ALA A 68 -4.49 -4.80 -8.36
C ALA A 68 -4.83 -3.31 -8.47
N LEU A 69 -4.15 -2.49 -7.68
CA LEU A 69 -4.18 -1.03 -7.76
C LEU A 69 -2.81 -0.49 -8.12
N ILE A 70 -2.78 0.53 -8.97
CA ILE A 70 -1.55 1.20 -9.37
C ILE A 70 -1.66 2.71 -9.12
N ALA A 71 -0.53 3.33 -8.73
CA ALA A 71 -0.46 4.77 -8.48
C ALA A 71 0.93 5.33 -8.81
N ASP A 72 1.04 6.65 -8.99
CA ASP A 72 2.31 7.34 -9.25
C ASP A 72 3.26 7.22 -8.04
N TYR A 73 4.43 6.60 -8.26
CA TYR A 73 5.38 6.32 -7.18
C TYR A 73 5.87 7.58 -6.48
N LYS A 74 6.40 8.53 -7.26
CA LYS A 74 7.01 9.73 -6.70
C LYS A 74 6.01 10.55 -5.90
N ARG A 75 4.82 10.77 -6.46
CA ARG A 75 3.75 11.53 -5.79
C ARG A 75 3.25 10.81 -4.55
N GLY A 76 3.17 9.47 -4.57
CA GLY A 76 2.82 8.67 -3.40
C GLY A 76 3.82 8.88 -2.26
N VAL A 77 5.12 8.85 -2.56
CA VAL A 77 6.19 9.13 -1.55
C VAL A 77 6.09 10.56 -1.03
N ASP A 78 5.87 11.55 -1.90
CA ASP A 78 5.71 12.95 -1.49
C ASP A 78 4.49 13.11 -0.55
N ARG A 79 3.38 12.41 -0.81
CA ARG A 79 2.19 12.39 0.08
C ARG A 79 2.46 11.73 1.42
N LEU A 80 3.18 10.63 1.43
CA LEU A 80 3.57 9.97 2.69
C LEU A 80 4.45 10.88 3.55
N GLU A 81 5.40 11.59 2.94
CA GLU A 81 6.22 12.58 3.65
C GLU A 81 5.37 13.70 4.25
N MET A 82 4.40 14.23 3.50
CA MET A 82 3.45 15.23 4.02
C MET A 82 2.63 14.67 5.19
N PHE A 83 2.17 13.44 5.10
CA PHE A 83 1.46 12.76 6.18
C PHE A 83 2.34 12.66 7.44
N PHE A 84 3.57 12.18 7.31
CA PHE A 84 4.52 12.10 8.42
C PHE A 84 4.81 13.47 9.04
N ALA A 85 4.95 14.52 8.23
CA ALA A 85 5.15 15.88 8.74
C ALA A 85 3.96 16.36 9.59
N ASN A 86 2.74 15.97 9.23
CA ASN A 86 1.53 16.35 9.98
C ASN A 86 1.38 15.61 11.32
N ILE A 87 1.96 14.41 11.45
CA ILE A 87 1.90 13.61 12.68
C ILE A 87 3.24 13.57 13.43
N LYS A 88 4.15 14.48 13.11
CA LYS A 88 5.55 14.48 13.59
C LYS A 88 5.69 14.33 15.12
N GLU A 89 4.78 14.90 15.90
CA GLU A 89 4.82 14.82 17.36
C GLU A 89 4.47 13.43 17.91
N HIS A 90 3.96 12.54 17.06
CA HIS A 90 3.42 11.23 17.43
C HIS A 90 4.15 10.06 16.78
N ILE A 91 5.21 10.31 16.01
CA ILE A 91 5.89 9.32 15.21
C ILE A 91 7.40 9.35 15.47
N ASP A 92 8.05 8.20 15.34
CA ASP A 92 9.50 8.07 15.51
C ASP A 92 10.24 8.69 14.30
N ASP A 93 11.04 9.72 14.56
CA ASP A 93 11.81 10.43 13.53
C ASP A 93 12.81 9.49 12.81
N GLN A 94 13.36 8.50 13.49
CA GLN A 94 14.29 7.53 12.90
C GLN A 94 13.53 6.64 11.89
N MET A 95 12.38 6.13 12.28
CA MET A 95 11.54 5.31 11.40
C MET A 95 11.11 6.09 10.16
N VAL A 96 10.74 7.36 10.30
CA VAL A 96 10.41 8.24 9.17
C VAL A 96 11.60 8.39 8.23
N ALA A 97 12.79 8.69 8.77
CA ALA A 97 13.99 8.87 7.97
C ALA A 97 14.39 7.60 7.23
N GLU A 98 14.34 6.44 7.88
CA GLU A 98 14.64 5.13 7.28
C GLU A 98 13.64 4.78 6.18
N THR A 99 12.36 5.03 6.41
CA THR A 99 11.28 4.83 5.46
C THR A 99 11.49 5.63 4.18
N LEU A 100 11.68 6.95 4.33
CA LEU A 100 11.85 7.84 3.17
C LEU A 100 13.16 7.55 2.43
N ALA A 101 14.25 7.21 3.15
CA ALA A 101 15.50 6.81 2.54
C ALA A 101 15.35 5.51 1.73
N PHE A 102 14.59 4.54 2.24
CA PHE A 102 14.30 3.29 1.53
C PHE A 102 13.47 3.56 0.26
N LEU A 103 12.37 4.29 0.39
CA LEU A 103 11.48 4.56 -0.75
C LEU A 103 12.15 5.45 -1.83
N ARG A 104 13.05 6.34 -1.45
CA ARG A 104 13.78 7.21 -2.38
C ARG A 104 15.03 6.57 -2.98
N ASN A 105 15.37 5.35 -2.57
CA ASN A 105 16.49 4.63 -3.15
C ASN A 105 16.17 4.25 -4.61
N GLU A 106 17.07 4.62 -5.54
CA GLU A 106 16.91 4.36 -6.98
C GLU A 106 16.74 2.87 -7.32
N LYS A 107 17.21 1.97 -6.46
CA LYS A 107 17.02 0.52 -6.65
C LYS A 107 15.57 0.09 -6.42
N ASN A 108 14.86 0.81 -5.55
CA ASN A 108 13.49 0.51 -5.14
C ASN A 108 12.47 1.34 -5.94
N ALA A 109 12.84 2.58 -6.30
CA ALA A 109 11.96 3.49 -7.00
C ALA A 109 11.81 3.10 -8.47
N GLN A 110 10.56 2.79 -8.87
CA GLN A 110 10.15 2.65 -10.25
C GLN A 110 9.14 3.77 -10.60
N GLN A 111 8.39 3.63 -11.68
CA GLN A 111 7.45 4.64 -12.11
C GLN A 111 6.16 4.64 -11.27
N TYR A 112 5.72 3.45 -10.82
CA TYR A 112 4.45 3.27 -10.11
C TYR A 112 4.63 2.42 -8.85
N PHE A 113 3.74 2.61 -7.88
CA PHE A 113 3.40 1.59 -6.89
C PHE A 113 2.39 0.63 -7.50
N LEU A 114 2.48 -0.65 -7.13
CA LEU A 114 1.52 -1.69 -7.45
C LEU A 114 1.12 -2.40 -6.15
N LEU A 115 -0.17 -2.40 -5.83
CA LEU A 115 -0.74 -3.13 -4.70
C LEU A 115 -1.45 -4.37 -5.20
N GLU A 116 -1.07 -5.51 -4.67
CA GLU A 116 -1.72 -6.80 -4.87
C GLU A 116 -2.35 -7.23 -3.54
N ALA A 117 -3.67 -7.21 -3.44
CA ALA A 117 -4.39 -7.53 -2.20
C ALA A 117 -5.46 -8.62 -2.38
N GLY A 118 -5.41 -9.37 -3.47
CA GLY A 118 -6.38 -10.43 -3.78
C GLY A 118 -6.53 -11.48 -2.69
N GLU A 119 -5.46 -11.82 -1.96
CA GLU A 119 -5.56 -12.73 -0.80
C GLU A 119 -6.45 -12.17 0.31
N LEU A 120 -6.44 -10.86 0.53
CA LEU A 120 -7.31 -10.23 1.52
C LEU A 120 -8.75 -10.18 1.02
N TYR A 121 -8.97 -9.85 -0.25
CA TYR A 121 -10.31 -9.81 -0.83
C TYR A 121 -10.99 -11.17 -0.78
N SER A 122 -10.24 -12.26 -0.96
CA SER A 122 -10.78 -13.62 -0.83
C SER A 122 -11.27 -14.00 0.57
N LEU A 123 -10.90 -13.22 1.60
CA LEU A 123 -11.43 -13.37 2.96
C LEU A 123 -12.71 -12.58 3.19
N LEU A 124 -12.91 -11.50 2.42
CA LEU A 124 -13.99 -10.55 2.62
C LEU A 124 -15.20 -10.87 1.74
N ALA A 125 -14.97 -11.52 0.61
CA ALA A 125 -16.00 -11.74 -0.39
C ALA A 125 -15.94 -13.14 -1.03
N ASP A 126 -17.10 -13.66 -1.42
CA ASP A 126 -17.22 -14.94 -2.11
C ASP A 126 -17.08 -14.75 -3.64
N GLY A 127 -16.16 -15.52 -4.22
CA GLY A 127 -15.96 -15.58 -5.67
C GLY A 127 -15.30 -14.34 -6.30
N GLU A 128 -14.99 -14.46 -7.59
CA GLU A 128 -14.23 -13.45 -8.33
C GLU A 128 -14.95 -12.09 -8.39
N ALA A 129 -16.25 -12.10 -8.61
CA ALA A 129 -17.07 -10.88 -8.69
C ALA A 129 -17.05 -10.09 -7.36
N GLY A 130 -17.09 -10.80 -6.23
CA GLY A 130 -16.98 -10.19 -4.90
C GLY A 130 -15.59 -9.58 -4.68
N MET A 131 -14.52 -10.30 -5.00
CA MET A 131 -13.16 -9.79 -4.88
C MET A 131 -12.92 -8.53 -5.75
N ILE A 132 -13.46 -8.52 -6.96
CA ILE A 132 -13.41 -7.35 -7.85
C ILE A 132 -14.16 -6.16 -7.25
N ALA A 133 -15.30 -6.39 -6.59
CA ALA A 133 -16.05 -5.35 -5.91
C ALA A 133 -15.24 -4.75 -4.75
N GLU A 134 -14.62 -5.57 -3.90
CA GLU A 134 -13.76 -5.12 -2.80
C GLU A 134 -12.59 -4.25 -3.32
N ASN A 135 -11.91 -4.68 -4.40
CA ASN A 135 -10.84 -3.89 -5.01
C ASN A 135 -11.35 -2.54 -5.56
N ARG A 136 -12.56 -2.50 -6.12
CA ARG A 136 -13.18 -1.27 -6.60
C ARG A 136 -13.50 -0.32 -5.45
N ASP A 137 -14.12 -0.83 -4.39
CA ASP A 137 -14.49 -0.04 -3.22
C ASP A 137 -13.25 0.56 -2.55
N LEU A 138 -12.16 -0.21 -2.42
CA LEU A 138 -10.88 0.31 -1.96
C LEU A 138 -10.34 1.41 -2.88
N CYS A 139 -10.35 1.19 -4.19
CA CYS A 139 -9.90 2.19 -5.15
C CYS A 139 -10.72 3.49 -5.06
N GLU A 140 -12.03 3.41 -4.91
CA GLU A 140 -12.92 4.56 -4.76
C GLU A 140 -12.65 5.30 -3.43
N GLY A 141 -12.41 4.57 -2.35
CA GLY A 141 -12.01 5.15 -1.06
C GLY A 141 -10.71 5.94 -1.17
N ILE A 142 -9.68 5.35 -1.76
CA ILE A 142 -8.37 6.00 -1.96
C ILE A 142 -8.49 7.21 -2.89
N ARG A 143 -9.28 7.14 -3.98
CA ARG A 143 -9.48 8.24 -4.92
C ARG A 143 -10.17 9.45 -4.33
N ASN A 144 -11.08 9.25 -3.38
CA ASN A 144 -11.73 10.36 -2.68
C ASN A 144 -10.74 11.20 -1.86
N ASP A 145 -9.57 10.65 -1.58
CA ASP A 145 -8.48 11.31 -0.86
C ASP A 145 -7.40 11.91 -1.78
N GLU A 146 -7.64 11.94 -3.10
CA GLU A 146 -6.63 12.35 -4.10
C GLU A 146 -6.26 13.84 -4.09
N ASP A 147 -7.12 14.71 -3.62
CA ASP A 147 -6.76 16.13 -3.51
C ASP A 147 -5.89 16.37 -2.24
N ASP A 148 -5.17 17.50 -2.21
CA ASP A 148 -4.30 17.82 -1.07
C ASP A 148 -5.10 17.96 0.23
N SER A 149 -6.43 18.10 0.13
CA SER A 149 -7.36 18.05 1.28
C SER A 149 -7.57 16.59 1.76
N GLY A 150 -7.42 15.58 0.91
CA GLY A 150 -7.56 14.17 1.26
C GLY A 150 -6.52 13.71 2.27
N VAL A 151 -5.25 14.06 2.09
CA VAL A 151 -4.21 13.80 3.12
C VAL A 151 -4.56 14.48 4.43
N ALA A 152 -5.08 15.71 4.38
CA ALA A 152 -5.55 16.42 5.56
C ALA A 152 -6.83 15.81 6.15
N GLN A 153 -7.72 15.25 5.34
CA GLN A 153 -8.92 14.54 5.79
C GLN A 153 -8.58 13.19 6.41
N VAL A 154 -7.72 12.39 5.80
CA VAL A 154 -7.17 11.17 6.38
C VAL A 154 -6.50 11.50 7.72
N TYR A 155 -5.65 12.50 7.76
CA TYR A 155 -5.05 13.01 8.98
C TYR A 155 -6.11 13.45 10.00
N SER A 156 -7.08 14.26 9.59
CA SER A 156 -8.15 14.75 10.46
C SER A 156 -9.03 13.61 10.97
N TYR A 157 -9.37 12.64 10.13
CA TYR A 157 -10.13 11.46 10.52
C TYR A 157 -9.37 10.65 11.55
N PHE A 158 -8.10 10.36 11.32
CA PHE A 158 -7.29 9.55 12.20
C PHE A 158 -6.91 10.28 13.49
N VAL A 159 -6.47 11.53 13.40
CA VAL A 159 -6.09 12.32 14.57
C VAL A 159 -7.32 12.70 15.41
N ASN A 160 -8.39 13.19 14.80
CA ASN A 160 -9.57 13.61 15.56
C ASN A 160 -10.38 12.46 16.14
N GLN A 161 -10.49 11.33 15.44
CA GLN A 161 -11.18 10.16 15.99
C GLN A 161 -10.36 9.44 17.05
N GLN A 162 -9.07 9.37 16.92
CA GLN A 162 -8.25 8.56 17.80
C GLN A 162 -7.65 9.32 18.96
N ILE A 163 -7.18 10.54 18.76
CA ILE A 163 -6.70 11.36 19.88
C ILE A 163 -7.88 11.78 20.77
N SER A 164 -9.06 12.06 20.21
CA SER A 164 -10.24 12.39 21.00
C SER A 164 -10.82 11.21 21.77
N LEU A 165 -10.60 9.98 21.31
CA LEU A 165 -11.09 8.76 21.96
C LEU A 165 -10.05 8.12 22.89
N GLY A 166 -8.84 8.68 22.99
CA GLY A 166 -7.72 8.08 23.70
C GLY A 166 -7.26 6.75 23.10
N ASP A 167 -7.66 6.48 21.86
CA ASP A 167 -7.28 5.27 21.16
C ASP A 167 -5.95 5.48 20.44
N THR A 168 -4.89 4.90 21.02
CA THR A 168 -3.55 4.96 20.46
C THR A 168 -3.35 3.96 19.32
N GLN A 169 -4.34 3.15 18.96
CA GLN A 169 -4.17 2.01 18.05
C GLN A 169 -3.59 2.39 16.69
N ILE A 170 -3.88 3.57 16.12
CA ILE A 170 -3.26 3.94 14.84
C ILE A 170 -1.86 4.53 15.05
N LEU A 171 -1.64 5.29 16.08
CA LEU A 171 -0.27 5.72 16.42
C LEU A 171 0.58 4.52 16.82
N ASP A 172 0.01 3.55 17.53
CA ASP A 172 0.64 2.26 17.77
C ASP A 172 0.81 1.49 16.46
N GLN A 173 -0.13 1.56 15.59
CA GLN A 173 0.01 1.06 14.24
C GLN A 173 1.11 1.80 13.47
N ILE A 174 1.26 3.05 13.51
CA ILE A 174 2.33 3.80 12.84
C ILE A 174 3.66 3.65 13.57
N ASN A 175 3.72 3.57 14.88
CA ASN A 175 4.95 3.47 15.66
C ASN A 175 5.44 2.03 15.88
N ASN A 176 4.54 1.07 16.01
CA ASN A 176 4.85 -0.34 16.22
C ASN A 176 4.71 -1.19 14.98
N ILE A 177 4.09 -0.65 13.98
CA ILE A 177 4.14 -1.28 12.71
C ILE A 177 5.41 -0.78 12.04
N ARG A 178 6.23 -1.39 12.21
CA ARG A 178 6.56 -2.27 11.12
C ARG A 178 5.46 -2.24 10.06
N TRP A 179 5.40 -1.19 9.26
CA TRP A 179 4.47 -1.13 8.13
C TRP A 179 4.89 -2.09 6.99
N SER A 180 5.80 -3.00 7.33
CA SER A 180 5.99 -4.23 6.64
C SER A 180 6.19 -5.34 7.65
N ASN A 181 5.49 -6.43 7.54
CA ASN A 181 5.73 -7.68 8.27
C ASN A 181 6.93 -8.45 7.75
N ILE A 182 7.61 -7.85 7.08
CA ILE A 182 8.78 -8.02 6.32
C ILE A 182 9.39 -9.36 6.23
N LEU A 183 9.28 -9.80 5.02
CA LEU A 183 10.19 -10.80 4.51
C LEU A 183 11.39 -10.15 3.78
N TYR A 184 11.33 -8.87 3.41
CA TYR A 184 12.26 -8.29 2.43
C TYR A 184 13.17 -7.20 2.95
N PHE A 185 12.77 -6.43 3.97
CA PHE A 185 13.67 -5.46 4.59
C PHE A 185 13.22 -5.04 6.00
N HIS A 186 14.17 -4.53 6.77
CA HIS A 186 13.95 -4.00 8.12
C HIS A 186 14.29 -2.52 8.15
N PHE A 187 13.46 -1.70 8.79
CA PHE A 187 13.70 -0.28 8.93
C PHE A 187 14.81 0.04 9.92
N SER A 188 15.05 -0.75 10.92
CA SER A 188 16.18 -0.58 11.82
C SER A 188 17.00 -1.85 11.98
N ASN A 189 18.32 -1.68 12.22
CA ASN A 189 19.21 -2.80 12.51
C ASN A 189 18.93 -3.46 13.86
N LYS A 190 18.08 -2.88 14.71
CA LYS A 190 17.73 -3.42 16.03
C LYS A 190 16.97 -4.74 15.95
N ASP A 191 16.26 -4.98 14.85
CA ASP A 191 15.49 -6.21 14.65
C ASP A 191 16.31 -7.34 13.99
N LYS A 192 17.59 -7.10 13.69
CA LYS A 192 18.47 -8.12 13.09
C LYS A 192 19.16 -9.02 14.13
N GLU A 193 19.06 -8.69 15.41
CA GLU A 193 19.73 -9.40 16.52
C GLU A 193 18.77 -10.22 17.39
N ALA A 194 17.51 -10.47 16.95
CA ALA A 194 16.52 -11.26 17.68
C ALA A 194 16.31 -12.64 17.07
#